data_4ebc81758d93f0d3a2cdc1dea81bc246
#
_entry.id   4ebc81758d93f0d3a2cdc1dea81bc246
#
_cell.length_a   1.000
_cell.length_b   1.000
_cell.length_c   1.000
_cell.angle_alpha   90.00
_cell.angle_beta   90.00
_cell.angle_gamma   90.00
#
_symmetry.space_group_name_H-M   'P 1'
#
loop_
_entity.id
_entity.type
_entity.pdbx_description
1 polymer ?
#
loop_
_entity_poly.entity_id
_entity_poly.type
_entity_poly.pdbx_seq_one_letter_code
_entity_poly.pdbx_strand_id
1 'polypeptide(L)'
;MRNKKWVFIIGILILIGGGILTYKFYFQKALTEKAIMDHIEEKGYTDKIENKKMVYDSKQGVYYMVVYYKDENGIRYEYFCNGGLIPAKVFVSAYDQTNAEIMKSKENGKYLEE
;
A
#
# COMPACT_ATOMS: atom_id res chain seq x y z
N MET A 1 -33.63 -24.22 -25.41
CA MET A 1 -33.87 -22.80 -25.14
C MET A 1 -33.71 -22.40 -23.71
N ARG A 2 -33.82 -23.33 -22.78
CA ARG A 2 -33.46 -23.07 -21.35
C ARG A 2 -31.99 -22.68 -21.18
N ASN A 3 -31.13 -23.19 -22.04
CA ASN A 3 -29.68 -22.98 -21.92
C ASN A 3 -29.23 -21.55 -22.16
N LYS A 4 -29.96 -20.74 -22.91
CA LYS A 4 -29.58 -19.36 -23.20
C LYS A 4 -29.68 -18.45 -21.98
N LYS A 5 -30.69 -18.66 -21.12
CA LYS A 5 -30.83 -17.88 -19.89
C LYS A 5 -29.72 -18.18 -18.90
N TRP A 6 -29.32 -19.43 -18.80
CA TRP A 6 -28.22 -19.84 -17.93
C TRP A 6 -26.89 -19.26 -18.38
N VAL A 7 -26.63 -19.25 -19.69
CA VAL A 7 -25.42 -18.65 -20.26
C VAL A 7 -25.35 -17.15 -19.93
N PHE A 8 -26.49 -16.46 -20.02
CA PHE A 8 -26.59 -15.03 -19.66
C PHE A 8 -26.27 -14.80 -18.19
N ILE A 9 -26.83 -15.59 -17.30
CA ILE A 9 -26.64 -15.48 -15.86
C ILE A 9 -25.17 -15.73 -15.51
N ILE A 10 -24.57 -16.76 -16.08
CA ILE A 10 -23.14 -17.10 -15.86
C ILE A 10 -22.25 -15.96 -16.35
N GLY A 11 -22.55 -15.39 -17.53
CA GLY A 11 -21.80 -14.24 -18.06
C GLY A 11 -21.84 -13.03 -17.16
N ILE A 12 -23.02 -12.72 -16.61
CA ILE A 12 -23.20 -11.62 -15.67
C ILE A 12 -22.40 -11.86 -14.38
N LEU A 13 -22.44 -13.08 -13.85
CA LEU A 13 -21.69 -13.44 -12.65
C LEU A 13 -20.16 -13.32 -12.86
N ILE A 14 -19.67 -13.70 -14.03
CA ILE A 14 -18.26 -13.55 -14.38
C ILE A 14 -17.87 -12.07 -14.46
N LEU A 15 -18.72 -11.21 -15.03
CA LEU A 15 -18.49 -9.78 -15.13
C LEU A 15 -18.45 -9.13 -13.75
N ILE A 16 -19.36 -9.50 -12.87
CA ILE A 16 -19.40 -8.98 -11.49
C ILE A 16 -18.16 -9.43 -10.73
N GLY A 17 -17.79 -10.71 -10.81
CA GLY A 17 -16.59 -11.24 -10.18
C GLY A 17 -15.32 -10.57 -10.69
N GLY A 18 -15.20 -10.40 -11.99
CA GLY A 18 -14.07 -9.68 -12.61
C GLY A 18 -13.99 -8.24 -12.19
N GLY A 19 -15.14 -7.56 -12.07
CA GLY A 19 -15.20 -6.17 -11.58
C GLY A 19 -14.74 -6.04 -10.14
N ILE A 20 -15.14 -6.97 -9.27
CA ILE A 20 -14.70 -6.98 -7.86
C ILE A 20 -13.19 -7.19 -7.77
N LEU A 21 -12.64 -8.14 -8.53
CA LEU A 21 -11.20 -8.40 -8.56
C LEU A 21 -10.42 -7.19 -9.09
N THR A 22 -10.91 -6.56 -10.15
CA THR A 22 -10.31 -5.35 -10.72
C THR A 22 -10.30 -4.23 -9.69
N TYR A 23 -11.42 -4.00 -9.01
CA TYR A 23 -11.48 -3.01 -7.94
C TYR A 23 -10.45 -3.29 -6.86
N LYS A 24 -10.38 -4.54 -6.37
CA LYS A 24 -9.47 -4.91 -5.29
C LYS A 24 -8.00 -4.71 -5.67
N PHE A 25 -7.60 -5.14 -6.88
CA PHE A 25 -6.17 -5.11 -7.26
C PHE A 25 -5.72 -3.78 -7.87
N TYR A 26 -6.59 -3.06 -8.55
CA TYR A 26 -6.21 -1.79 -9.19
C TYR A 26 -6.59 -0.57 -8.36
N PHE A 27 -7.84 -0.46 -7.95
CA PHE A 27 -8.31 0.71 -7.22
C PHE A 27 -7.79 0.75 -5.79
N GLN A 28 -7.76 -0.38 -5.12
CA GLN A 28 -7.24 -0.44 -3.76
C GLN A 28 -5.75 -0.06 -3.72
N LYS A 29 -4.98 -0.53 -4.69
CA LYS A 29 -3.57 -0.14 -4.84
C LYS A 29 -3.45 1.37 -5.03
N ALA A 30 -4.20 1.94 -5.95
CA ALA A 30 -4.17 3.37 -6.25
C ALA A 30 -4.61 4.22 -5.06
N LEU A 31 -5.66 3.81 -4.35
CA LEU A 31 -6.15 4.50 -3.17
C LEU A 31 -5.15 4.45 -2.02
N THR A 32 -4.52 3.29 -1.82
CA THR A 32 -3.50 3.12 -0.79
C THR A 32 -2.28 3.98 -1.09
N GLU A 33 -1.81 3.96 -2.33
CA GLU A 33 -0.69 4.79 -2.76
C GLU A 33 -0.98 6.27 -2.55
N LYS A 34 -2.17 6.72 -2.95
CA LYS A 34 -2.58 8.11 -2.78
C LYS A 34 -2.63 8.51 -1.30
N ALA A 35 -3.22 7.68 -0.46
CA ALA A 35 -3.32 7.95 0.97
C ALA A 35 -1.92 8.07 1.62
N ILE A 36 -1.01 7.18 1.27
CA ILE A 36 0.36 7.20 1.78
C ILE A 36 1.12 8.41 1.26
N MET A 37 1.01 8.72 -0.04
CA MET A 37 1.69 9.89 -0.62
C MET A 37 1.15 11.19 -0.07
N ASP A 38 -0.15 11.31 0.15
CA ASP A 38 -0.74 12.49 0.77
C ASP A 38 -0.22 12.65 2.20
N HIS A 39 -0.07 11.57 2.94
CA HIS A 39 0.49 11.57 4.28
C HIS A 39 1.95 12.05 4.28
N ILE A 40 2.77 11.52 3.38
CA ILE A 40 4.18 11.91 3.24
C ILE A 40 4.30 13.39 2.84
N GLU A 41 3.45 13.84 1.93
CA GLU A 41 3.40 15.23 1.50
C GLU A 41 3.01 16.17 2.64
N GLU A 42 2.02 15.78 3.43
CA GLU A 42 1.58 16.53 4.60
C GLU A 42 2.71 16.71 5.61
N LYS A 43 3.57 15.70 5.75
CA LYS A 43 4.75 15.76 6.62
C LYS A 43 5.92 16.55 6.02
N GLY A 44 5.85 16.88 4.74
CA GLY A 44 6.90 17.61 4.05
C GLY A 44 8.10 16.76 3.63
N TYR A 45 7.89 15.46 3.45
CA TYR A 45 8.98 14.52 3.14
C TYR A 45 9.07 14.14 1.66
N THR A 46 8.20 14.64 0.82
CA THR A 46 8.08 14.22 -0.59
C THR A 46 9.41 14.40 -1.35
N ASP A 47 10.08 15.52 -1.16
CA ASP A 47 11.33 15.84 -1.83
C ASP A 47 12.54 15.06 -1.30
N LYS A 48 12.36 14.34 -0.21
CA LYS A 48 13.40 13.52 0.43
C LYS A 48 13.38 12.06 -0.01
N ILE A 49 12.37 11.67 -0.77
CA ILE A 49 12.24 10.30 -1.27
C ILE A 49 13.27 10.04 -2.38
N GLU A 50 14.10 9.02 -2.20
CA GLU A 50 15.00 8.55 -3.25
C GLU A 50 14.32 7.53 -4.15
N ASN A 51 13.59 6.59 -3.55
CA ASN A 51 12.91 5.52 -4.28
C ASN A 51 11.69 5.07 -3.50
N LYS A 52 10.65 4.65 -4.23
CA LYS A 52 9.43 4.12 -3.64
C LYS A 52 8.82 3.06 -4.55
N LYS A 53 8.15 2.08 -3.96
CA LYS A 53 7.38 1.10 -4.73
C LYS A 53 6.23 0.56 -3.91
N MET A 54 5.13 0.18 -4.59
CA MET A 54 4.02 -0.50 -3.97
C MET A 54 4.27 -2.00 -3.98
N VAL A 55 3.95 -2.67 -2.88
CA VAL A 55 4.07 -4.12 -2.71
C VAL A 55 2.75 -4.67 -2.21
N TYR A 56 2.38 -5.85 -2.69
CA TYR A 56 1.18 -6.55 -2.23
C TYR A 56 1.55 -7.61 -1.21
N ASP A 57 0.95 -7.52 -0.03
CA ASP A 57 1.09 -8.52 1.03
C ASP A 57 -0.04 -9.54 0.91
N SER A 58 0.28 -10.72 0.38
CA SER A 58 -0.72 -11.77 0.16
C SER A 58 -1.25 -12.39 1.45
N LYS A 59 -0.50 -12.30 2.53
CA LYS A 59 -0.93 -12.83 3.84
C LYS A 59 -2.03 -11.98 4.46
N GLN A 60 -1.91 -10.67 4.33
CA GLN A 60 -2.87 -9.73 4.90
C GLN A 60 -3.88 -9.22 3.87
N GLY A 61 -3.63 -9.45 2.57
CA GLY A 61 -4.50 -8.99 1.50
C GLY A 61 -4.50 -7.48 1.32
N VAL A 62 -3.41 -6.81 1.63
CA VAL A 62 -3.28 -5.36 1.54
C VAL A 62 -2.03 -4.95 0.79
N TYR A 63 -2.06 -3.75 0.23
CA TYR A 63 -0.88 -3.12 -0.36
C TYR A 63 -0.16 -2.29 0.68
N TYR A 64 1.15 -2.20 0.55
CA TYR A 64 1.96 -1.28 1.34
C TYR A 64 3.01 -0.63 0.44
N MET A 65 3.59 0.49 0.91
CA MET A 65 4.59 1.21 0.15
C MET A 65 5.95 1.09 0.84
N VAL A 66 6.95 0.69 0.07
CA VAL A 66 8.35 0.71 0.53
C VAL A 66 8.97 2.00 0.05
N VAL A 67 9.57 2.76 0.96
CA VAL A 67 10.19 4.05 0.67
C VAL A 67 11.63 4.05 1.19
N TYR A 68 12.54 4.52 0.36
CA TYR A 68 13.91 4.81 0.74
C TYR A 68 14.13 6.31 0.65
N TYR A 69 14.67 6.90 1.71
CA TYR A 69 14.94 8.33 1.78
C TYR A 69 16.41 8.60 1.48
N LYS A 70 16.68 9.76 0.86
CA LYS A 70 18.03 10.14 0.39
C LYS A 70 19.05 10.25 1.50
N ASP A 71 18.62 10.68 2.67
CA ASP A 71 19.50 10.96 3.81
C ASP A 71 19.54 9.82 4.84
N GLU A 72 18.89 8.69 4.54
CA GLU A 72 18.93 7.48 5.39
C GLU A 72 19.16 6.25 4.52
N ASN A 73 20.37 6.13 4.01
CA ASN A 73 20.76 5.01 3.15
C ASN A 73 20.67 3.69 3.92
N GLY A 74 20.10 2.67 3.27
CA GLY A 74 20.00 1.33 3.84
C GLY A 74 18.84 1.14 4.81
N ILE A 75 18.05 2.17 5.07
CA ILE A 75 16.87 2.08 5.93
C ILE A 75 15.66 1.94 5.03
N ARG A 76 14.89 0.87 5.23
CA ARG A 76 13.65 0.61 4.49
C ARG A 76 12.47 1.04 5.32
N TYR A 77 11.72 2.01 4.83
CA TYR A 77 10.46 2.44 5.45
C TYR A 77 9.31 1.70 4.79
N GLU A 78 8.41 1.14 5.58
CA GLU A 78 7.22 0.47 5.10
C GLU A 78 5.99 1.21 5.62
N TYR A 79 5.20 1.74 4.69
CA TYR A 79 3.98 2.47 4.99
C TYR A 79 2.77 1.59 4.72
N PHE A 80 1.91 1.46 5.72
CA PHE A 80 0.69 0.68 5.65
C PHE A 80 -0.52 1.57 5.88
N CYS A 81 -1.64 1.20 5.27
CA CYS A 81 -2.94 1.81 5.57
C CYS A 81 -3.84 0.80 6.27
N ASN A 82 -4.56 1.31 7.25
CA ASN A 82 -5.64 0.56 7.90
C ASN A 82 -6.96 1.09 7.32
N GLY A 83 -8.05 0.33 7.40
CA GLY A 83 -9.37 0.75 6.93
C GLY A 83 -9.96 -0.11 5.83
N GLY A 84 -9.35 -1.23 5.46
CA GLY A 84 -9.89 -2.18 4.50
C GLY A 84 -9.97 -1.61 3.09
N LEU A 85 -11.18 -1.56 2.53
CA LEU A 85 -11.40 -1.07 1.16
C LEU A 85 -11.11 0.42 1.00
N ILE A 86 -11.30 1.20 2.06
CA ILE A 86 -11.04 2.64 2.06
C ILE A 86 -9.89 2.91 3.02
N PRO A 87 -8.70 3.32 2.52
CA PRO A 87 -7.58 3.64 3.39
C PRO A 87 -7.94 4.79 4.34
N ALA A 88 -7.76 4.58 5.65
CA ALA A 88 -8.16 5.54 6.66
C ALA A 88 -6.98 6.12 7.44
N LYS A 89 -6.06 5.29 7.88
CA LYS A 89 -4.94 5.71 8.71
C LYS A 89 -3.64 5.10 8.19
N VAL A 90 -2.59 5.91 8.15
CA VAL A 90 -1.27 5.49 7.67
C VAL A 90 -0.37 5.19 8.86
N PHE A 91 0.28 4.04 8.80
CA PHE A 91 1.30 3.61 9.76
C PHE A 91 2.63 3.46 9.05
N VAL A 92 3.71 3.70 9.76
CA VAL A 92 5.05 3.55 9.21
C VAL A 92 5.93 2.74 10.16
N SER A 93 6.71 1.83 9.57
CA SER A 93 7.75 1.08 10.25
C SER A 93 9.05 1.21 9.48
N ALA A 94 10.19 1.03 10.13
CA ALA A 94 11.48 1.12 9.47
C ALA A 94 12.35 -0.09 9.85
N TYR A 95 13.14 -0.55 8.88
CA TYR A 95 14.00 -1.71 9.01
C TYR A 95 15.40 -1.41 8.47
N ASP A 96 16.42 -1.92 9.14
CA ASP A 96 17.78 -1.79 8.66
C ASP A 96 18.13 -2.87 7.62
N GLN A 97 19.39 -2.91 7.19
CA GLN A 97 19.84 -3.87 6.17
C GLN A 97 19.78 -5.33 6.64
N THR A 98 19.70 -5.57 7.93
CA THR A 98 19.59 -6.92 8.53
C THR A 98 18.14 -7.33 8.75
N ASN A 99 17.18 -6.52 8.30
CA ASN A 99 15.73 -6.66 8.54
C ASN A 99 15.32 -6.52 10.01
N ALA A 100 16.17 -5.90 10.82
CA ALA A 100 15.81 -5.58 12.20
C ALA A 100 15.01 -4.28 12.22
N GLU A 101 13.89 -4.29 12.92
CA GLU A 101 13.06 -3.11 13.08
C GLU A 101 13.81 -2.07 13.90
N ILE A 102 13.79 -0.83 13.44
CA ILE A 102 14.44 0.29 14.13
C ILE A 102 13.41 1.21 14.74
N MET A 103 13.77 1.81 15.86
CA MET A 103 12.94 2.79 16.55
C MET A 103 13.44 4.19 16.22
N LYS A 104 12.57 5.17 16.33
CA LYS A 104 12.94 6.56 16.11
C LYS A 104 14.02 6.99 17.09
N SER A 105 15.13 7.50 16.56
CA SER A 105 16.24 8.02 17.35
C SER A 105 16.84 9.25 16.67
N LYS A 106 17.80 9.89 17.28
CA LYS A 106 18.49 11.05 16.71
C LYS A 106 19.29 10.69 15.45
N GLU A 107 19.76 9.45 15.34
CA GLU A 107 20.62 9.00 14.25
C GLU A 107 19.85 8.31 13.13
N ASN A 108 18.80 7.56 13.47
CA ASN A 108 18.04 6.75 12.53
C ASN A 108 16.56 6.89 12.78
N GLY A 109 15.77 6.57 11.75
CA GLY A 109 14.31 6.57 11.89
C GLY A 109 13.69 7.95 11.99
N LYS A 110 14.28 8.95 11.36
CA LYS A 110 13.76 10.34 11.37
C LYS A 110 12.33 10.45 10.88
N TYR A 111 11.95 9.58 9.95
CA TYR A 111 10.64 9.64 9.29
C TYR A 111 9.60 8.78 9.99
N LEU A 112 9.98 8.11 11.06
CA LEU A 112 9.05 7.38 11.91
C LEU A 112 8.21 8.35 12.72
N GLU A 113 6.97 7.99 12.96
CA GLU A 113 6.07 8.75 13.82
C GLU A 113 6.17 8.26 15.26
N GLU A 114 5.96 9.18 16.16
CA GLU A 114 5.90 8.87 17.59
C GLU A 114 4.56 8.23 17.98
#